data_30af4203539703a4afbf2dd2399a34c1
#
_entry.id   30af4203539703a4afbf2dd2399a34c1
#
_cell.length_a   1.000
_cell.length_b   1.000
_cell.length_c   1.000
_cell.angle_alpha   90.00
_cell.angle_beta   90.00
_cell.angle_gamma   90.00
#
_symmetry.space_group_name_H-M   'P 1'
#
loop_
_entity.id
_entity.type
_entity.pdbx_description
1 polymer ?
#
loop_
_entity_poly.entity_id
_entity_poly.type
_entity_poly.pdbx_seq_one_letter_code
_entity_poly.pdbx_strand_id
1 'polypeptide(L)'
;IARCIGTADVVAAVRFARDHDLEIAIRGGGHNVAGTAVCDDGIVIDLSAMRAVRVDPADRRAWVQGGALWGDVDHETQAHGLATTGGIVSHTGVAGLTLGGGVGWLMRKHGLTVDNLLAVDVVTADGELLRASEDEHPDLFWALRGGGGNFGVVTSFEFRLHSVGPTVLAGPILWDAPDELGTVVRFGAAPPLPVIPEDLHWRPVVMVGTCYAGPIEDGEQVLRPLRASRTPLLDLVGPTPYVGFQSALDSTVVHGWNYYWKSTHLPELRDDLIDVI
;
A
#
# COMPACT_ATOMS: atom_id res chain seq x y z
N ILE A 1 -24.64 -5.39 -7.55
CA ILE A 1 -23.36 -5.73 -6.89
C ILE A 1 -23.29 -7.25 -6.80
N ALA A 2 -22.26 -7.85 -7.44
CA ALA A 2 -21.92 -9.27 -7.32
C ALA A 2 -20.87 -9.43 -6.18
N ARG A 3 -21.29 -9.96 -5.05
CA ARG A 3 -20.39 -10.26 -3.93
C ARG A 3 -19.75 -11.63 -4.15
N CYS A 4 -18.49 -11.64 -4.56
CA CYS A 4 -17.73 -12.84 -4.88
C CYS A 4 -17.03 -13.39 -3.65
N ILE A 5 -17.11 -14.71 -3.45
CA ILE A 5 -16.38 -15.45 -2.41
C ILE A 5 -15.30 -16.36 -2.98
N GLY A 6 -15.25 -16.48 -4.31
CA GLY A 6 -14.26 -17.30 -5.01
C GLY A 6 -14.16 -16.94 -6.49
N THR A 7 -13.12 -17.46 -7.14
CA THR A 7 -12.83 -17.19 -8.56
C THR A 7 -13.99 -17.58 -9.48
N ALA A 8 -14.72 -18.65 -9.16
CA ALA A 8 -15.88 -19.07 -9.96
C ALA A 8 -17.00 -18.01 -10.02
N ASP A 9 -17.21 -17.28 -8.91
CA ASP A 9 -18.18 -16.19 -8.85
C ASP A 9 -17.73 -15.02 -9.73
N VAL A 10 -16.44 -14.73 -9.72
CA VAL A 10 -15.84 -13.67 -10.57
C VAL A 10 -16.02 -14.02 -12.04
N VAL A 11 -15.72 -15.26 -12.46
CA VAL A 11 -15.95 -15.76 -13.83
C VAL A 11 -17.41 -15.61 -14.22
N ALA A 12 -18.34 -16.03 -13.34
CA ALA A 12 -19.77 -15.93 -13.60
C ALA A 12 -20.23 -14.46 -13.73
N ALA A 13 -19.72 -13.57 -12.87
CA ALA A 13 -20.06 -12.14 -12.90
C ALA A 13 -19.54 -11.45 -14.17
N VAL A 14 -18.30 -11.74 -14.59
CA VAL A 14 -17.72 -11.20 -15.84
C VAL A 14 -18.52 -11.66 -17.05
N ARG A 15 -18.84 -12.96 -17.14
CA ARG A 15 -19.64 -13.51 -18.25
C ARG A 15 -21.03 -12.90 -18.28
N PHE A 16 -21.66 -12.77 -17.12
CA PHE A 16 -22.98 -12.13 -17.02
C PHE A 16 -22.92 -10.67 -17.51
N ALA A 17 -21.93 -9.90 -17.09
CA ALA A 17 -21.77 -8.52 -17.54
C ALA A 17 -21.59 -8.42 -19.06
N ARG A 18 -20.72 -9.25 -19.64
CA ARG A 18 -20.49 -9.32 -21.08
C ARG A 18 -21.77 -9.69 -21.85
N ASP A 19 -22.48 -10.73 -21.39
CA ASP A 19 -23.68 -11.23 -22.08
C ASP A 19 -24.84 -10.24 -22.00
N HIS A 20 -24.80 -9.25 -21.12
CA HIS A 20 -25.81 -8.19 -20.96
C HIS A 20 -25.28 -6.77 -21.29
N ASP A 21 -24.08 -6.68 -21.87
CA ASP A 21 -23.44 -5.40 -22.24
C ASP A 21 -23.39 -4.39 -21.07
N LEU A 22 -23.04 -4.86 -19.86
CA LEU A 22 -22.96 -4.05 -18.66
C LEU A 22 -21.54 -3.53 -18.43
N GLU A 23 -21.42 -2.27 -17.98
CA GLU A 23 -20.18 -1.74 -17.44
C GLU A 23 -19.76 -2.51 -16.19
N ILE A 24 -18.46 -2.81 -16.05
CA ILE A 24 -17.91 -3.51 -14.90
C ILE A 24 -17.05 -2.55 -14.07
N ALA A 25 -17.37 -2.41 -12.79
CA ALA A 25 -16.47 -1.87 -11.79
C ALA A 25 -15.96 -2.99 -10.88
N ILE A 26 -14.69 -2.90 -10.46
CA ILE A 26 -14.06 -3.90 -9.60
C ILE A 26 -13.71 -3.25 -8.26
N ARG A 27 -14.20 -3.82 -7.17
CA ARG A 27 -13.93 -3.38 -5.83
C ARG A 27 -13.09 -4.40 -5.06
N GLY A 28 -11.83 -4.03 -4.77
CA GLY A 28 -11.00 -4.68 -3.74
C GLY A 28 -11.17 -3.97 -2.39
N GLY A 29 -10.19 -3.20 -1.96
CA GLY A 29 -10.25 -2.43 -0.70
C GLY A 29 -11.05 -1.11 -0.75
N GLY A 30 -11.53 -0.69 -1.92
CA GLY A 30 -12.35 0.52 -2.07
C GLY A 30 -11.60 1.85 -1.92
N HIS A 31 -10.28 1.88 -2.09
CA HIS A 31 -9.43 3.08 -1.95
C HIS A 31 -9.26 3.90 -3.24
N ASN A 32 -9.94 3.55 -4.34
CA ASN A 32 -9.79 4.26 -5.60
C ASN A 32 -10.37 5.67 -5.51
N VAL A 33 -9.51 6.69 -5.54
CA VAL A 33 -9.89 8.11 -5.42
C VAL A 33 -10.58 8.66 -6.68
N ALA A 34 -10.43 8.00 -7.84
CA ALA A 34 -11.14 8.35 -9.06
C ALA A 34 -12.58 7.81 -9.07
N GLY A 35 -12.97 6.99 -8.09
CA GLY A 35 -14.32 6.45 -7.96
C GLY A 35 -14.62 5.25 -8.83
N THR A 36 -13.67 4.72 -9.61
CA THR A 36 -13.87 3.61 -10.57
C THR A 36 -14.09 2.25 -9.91
N ALA A 37 -14.07 2.18 -8.57
CA ALA A 37 -14.45 0.97 -7.83
C ALA A 37 -15.98 0.76 -7.73
N VAL A 38 -16.76 1.69 -8.26
CA VAL A 38 -18.22 1.63 -8.39
C VAL A 38 -18.62 2.19 -9.75
N CYS A 39 -19.79 1.83 -10.26
CA CYS A 39 -20.38 2.36 -11.49
C CYS A 39 -21.88 2.51 -11.32
N ASP A 40 -22.47 3.39 -12.13
CA ASP A 40 -23.91 3.52 -12.28
C ASP A 40 -24.37 2.64 -13.46
N ASP A 41 -25.55 2.06 -13.36
CA ASP A 41 -26.19 1.24 -14.41
C ASP A 41 -25.36 0.04 -14.92
N GLY A 42 -24.36 -0.40 -14.14
CA GLY A 42 -23.47 -1.52 -14.43
C GLY A 42 -23.46 -2.58 -13.32
N ILE A 43 -22.39 -3.35 -13.28
CA ILE A 43 -22.15 -4.37 -12.24
C ILE A 43 -20.88 -4.09 -11.47
N VAL A 44 -20.96 -4.05 -10.15
CA VAL A 44 -19.80 -4.01 -9.27
C VAL A 44 -19.42 -5.44 -8.87
N ILE A 45 -18.25 -5.89 -9.26
CA ILE A 45 -17.64 -7.15 -8.80
C ILE A 45 -16.92 -6.85 -7.48
N ASP A 46 -17.54 -7.22 -6.37
CA ASP A 46 -17.04 -6.95 -5.03
C ASP A 46 -16.26 -8.16 -4.52
N LEU A 47 -14.94 -7.99 -4.39
CA LEU A 47 -13.99 -9.01 -3.92
C LEU A 47 -13.79 -8.97 -2.40
N SER A 48 -14.45 -8.09 -1.67
CA SER A 48 -14.19 -7.83 -0.24
C SER A 48 -14.33 -9.06 0.67
N ALA A 49 -15.00 -10.12 0.21
CA ALA A 49 -15.07 -11.42 0.90
C ALA A 49 -13.92 -12.39 0.56
N MET A 50 -13.12 -12.09 -0.47
CA MET A 50 -11.98 -12.91 -0.91
C MET A 50 -10.69 -12.37 -0.25
N ARG A 51 -10.48 -12.65 1.04
CA ARG A 51 -9.40 -12.06 1.85
C ARG A 51 -8.37 -13.07 2.37
N ALA A 52 -8.41 -14.30 1.90
CA ALA A 52 -7.48 -15.32 2.39
C ALA A 52 -6.03 -14.96 2.01
N VAL A 53 -5.14 -15.17 2.97
CA VAL A 53 -3.70 -15.07 2.83
C VAL A 53 -3.09 -16.40 3.27
N ARG A 54 -2.29 -17.02 2.41
CA ARG A 54 -1.54 -18.24 2.71
C ARG A 54 -0.05 -17.97 2.58
N VAL A 55 0.71 -18.22 3.63
CA VAL A 55 2.15 -18.02 3.66
C VAL A 55 2.86 -19.38 3.57
N ASP A 56 3.89 -19.44 2.73
CA ASP A 56 4.91 -20.47 2.74
C ASP A 56 6.23 -19.86 3.24
N PRO A 57 6.58 -20.07 4.51
CA PRO A 57 7.78 -19.47 5.07
C PRO A 57 9.07 -20.11 4.57
N ALA A 58 9.03 -21.37 4.09
CA ALA A 58 10.22 -22.08 3.56
C ALA A 58 10.64 -21.46 2.22
N ASP A 59 9.68 -21.26 1.33
CA ASP A 59 9.90 -20.66 0.02
C ASP A 59 9.82 -19.13 0.04
N ARG A 60 9.47 -18.53 1.19
CA ARG A 60 9.25 -17.10 1.36
C ARG A 60 8.28 -16.54 0.32
N ARG A 61 7.11 -17.16 0.24
CA ARG A 61 6.03 -16.77 -0.66
C ARG A 61 4.73 -16.57 0.09
N ALA A 62 3.88 -15.69 -0.43
CA ALA A 62 2.50 -15.55 0.01
C ALA A 62 1.55 -15.57 -1.18
N TRP A 63 0.43 -16.28 -1.04
CA TRP A 63 -0.71 -16.21 -1.95
C TRP A 63 -1.81 -15.40 -1.26
N VAL A 64 -2.23 -14.35 -1.93
CA VAL A 64 -3.12 -13.33 -1.38
C VAL A 64 -4.30 -13.14 -2.31
N GLN A 65 -5.52 -13.30 -1.80
CA GLN A 65 -6.73 -13.09 -2.59
C GLN A 65 -6.99 -11.60 -2.91
N GLY A 66 -7.66 -11.33 -4.03
CA GLY A 66 -7.85 -10.00 -4.60
C GLY A 66 -8.63 -8.99 -3.75
N GLY A 67 -9.39 -9.43 -2.77
CA GLY A 67 -10.10 -8.58 -1.82
C GLY A 67 -9.37 -8.35 -0.50
N ALA A 68 -8.17 -8.92 -0.30
CA ALA A 68 -7.39 -8.75 0.92
C ALA A 68 -6.93 -7.30 1.10
N LEU A 69 -6.75 -6.91 2.34
CA LEU A 69 -6.15 -5.64 2.74
C LEU A 69 -4.70 -5.87 3.17
N TRP A 70 -3.88 -4.83 3.16
CA TRP A 70 -2.48 -4.97 3.58
C TRP A 70 -2.34 -5.42 5.03
N GLY A 71 -3.26 -5.02 5.92
CA GLY A 71 -3.28 -5.51 7.28
C GLY A 71 -3.47 -7.03 7.40
N ASP A 72 -4.22 -7.66 6.48
CA ASP A 72 -4.37 -9.13 6.44
C ASP A 72 -3.02 -9.79 6.07
N VAL A 73 -2.33 -9.22 5.07
CA VAL A 73 -1.03 -9.73 4.62
C VAL A 73 0.02 -9.57 5.71
N ASP A 74 0.10 -8.39 6.32
CA ASP A 74 1.06 -8.10 7.39
C ASP A 74 0.82 -9.01 8.59
N HIS A 75 -0.42 -9.23 8.99
CA HIS A 75 -0.79 -10.11 10.09
C HIS A 75 -0.28 -11.54 9.86
N GLU A 76 -0.56 -12.12 8.69
CA GLU A 76 -0.20 -13.50 8.37
C GLU A 76 1.31 -13.67 8.13
N THR A 77 1.94 -12.74 7.42
CA THR A 77 3.38 -12.83 7.12
C THR A 77 4.26 -12.62 8.35
N GLN A 78 3.84 -11.72 9.26
CA GLN A 78 4.58 -11.44 10.48
C GLN A 78 4.54 -12.56 11.51
N ALA A 79 3.59 -13.49 11.43
CA ALA A 79 3.64 -14.75 12.18
C ALA A 79 4.94 -15.54 11.91
N HIS A 80 5.59 -15.27 10.78
CA HIS A 80 6.83 -15.91 10.34
C HIS A 80 8.04 -14.95 10.29
N GLY A 81 7.90 -13.71 10.76
CA GLY A 81 8.95 -12.68 10.66
C GLY A 81 9.25 -12.28 9.21
N LEU A 82 8.24 -12.36 8.35
CA LEU A 82 8.33 -12.05 6.93
C LEU A 82 7.44 -10.87 6.57
N ALA A 83 7.79 -10.15 5.51
CA ALA A 83 6.98 -9.08 4.92
C ALA A 83 7.29 -8.91 3.42
N THR A 84 6.42 -8.21 2.72
CA THR A 84 6.68 -7.67 1.39
C THR A 84 6.37 -6.17 1.36
N THR A 85 6.77 -5.46 0.31
CA THR A 85 6.41 -4.05 0.20
C THR A 85 4.90 -3.91 0.01
N GLY A 86 4.25 -3.26 0.95
CA GLY A 86 2.82 -2.98 0.97
C GLY A 86 2.52 -1.51 1.22
N GLY A 87 1.29 -1.10 1.07
CA GLY A 87 0.86 0.28 1.31
C GLY A 87 1.09 0.72 2.77
N ILE A 88 1.24 2.03 2.98
CA ILE A 88 1.50 2.63 4.30
C ILE A 88 0.24 2.75 5.18
N VAL A 89 -0.90 2.32 4.69
CA VAL A 89 -2.19 2.28 5.40
C VAL A 89 -2.71 0.85 5.35
N SER A 90 -2.96 0.24 6.50
CA SER A 90 -3.24 -1.20 6.60
C SER A 90 -4.55 -1.63 5.95
N HIS A 91 -5.54 -0.75 5.88
CA HIS A 91 -6.83 -1.03 5.23
C HIS A 91 -6.85 -0.75 3.72
N THR A 92 -5.72 -0.40 3.11
CA THR A 92 -5.59 -0.29 1.64
C THR A 92 -5.70 -1.68 1.01
N GLY A 93 -6.49 -1.80 -0.05
CA GLY A 93 -6.65 -3.05 -0.80
C GLY A 93 -5.36 -3.46 -1.51
N VAL A 94 -5.00 -4.74 -1.39
CA VAL A 94 -3.81 -5.31 -2.03
C VAL A 94 -3.87 -5.16 -3.54
N ALA A 95 -5.02 -5.50 -4.16
CA ALA A 95 -5.15 -5.53 -5.60
C ALA A 95 -4.91 -4.16 -6.26
N GLY A 96 -5.66 -3.14 -5.84
CA GLY A 96 -5.56 -1.82 -6.47
C GLY A 96 -4.18 -1.18 -6.29
N LEU A 97 -3.58 -1.32 -5.12
CA LEU A 97 -2.23 -0.82 -4.86
C LEU A 97 -1.20 -1.55 -5.72
N THR A 98 -1.20 -2.88 -5.73
CA THR A 98 -0.24 -3.69 -6.48
C THR A 98 -0.32 -3.41 -7.98
N LEU A 99 -1.52 -3.44 -8.56
CA LEU A 99 -1.70 -3.23 -10.00
C LEU A 99 -1.28 -1.83 -10.46
N GLY A 100 -1.28 -0.84 -9.57
CA GLY A 100 -0.79 0.53 -9.81
C GLY A 100 0.70 0.74 -9.53
N GLY A 101 1.45 -0.31 -9.19
CA GLY A 101 2.88 -0.24 -8.84
C GLY A 101 3.15 -0.48 -7.36
N GLY A 102 2.55 0.30 -6.49
CA GLY A 102 2.60 0.16 -5.03
C GLY A 102 3.86 0.68 -4.37
N VAL A 103 3.70 1.75 -3.59
CA VAL A 103 4.75 2.33 -2.74
C VAL A 103 4.49 2.01 -1.28
N GLY A 104 5.56 1.85 -0.50
CA GLY A 104 5.46 1.58 0.94
C GLY A 104 6.79 1.68 1.66
N TRP A 105 6.78 1.43 2.97
CA TRP A 105 7.95 1.63 3.83
C TRP A 105 9.19 0.81 3.42
N LEU A 106 8.96 -0.37 2.83
CA LEU A 106 10.03 -1.29 2.47
C LEU A 106 10.60 -1.06 1.05
N MET A 107 10.03 -0.12 0.27
CA MET A 107 10.38 0.06 -1.15
C MET A 107 11.84 0.42 -1.40
N ARG A 108 12.51 1.12 -0.47
CA ARG A 108 13.94 1.48 -0.61
C ARG A 108 14.86 0.25 -0.55
N LYS A 109 14.43 -0.77 0.19
CA LYS A 109 15.21 -2.00 0.40
C LYS A 109 14.82 -3.11 -0.56
N HIS A 110 13.52 -3.22 -0.85
CA HIS A 110 12.96 -4.38 -1.54
C HIS A 110 12.21 -4.04 -2.84
N GLY A 111 12.27 -2.80 -3.32
CA GLY A 111 11.55 -2.34 -4.51
C GLY A 111 10.07 -2.05 -4.23
N LEU A 112 9.35 -1.67 -5.27
CA LEU A 112 7.90 -1.46 -5.25
C LEU A 112 7.16 -2.77 -4.97
N THR A 113 5.86 -2.70 -4.73
CA THR A 113 5.03 -3.90 -4.53
C THR A 113 5.09 -4.82 -5.76
N VAL A 114 5.02 -4.27 -6.97
CA VAL A 114 5.11 -5.03 -8.23
C VAL A 114 6.46 -5.70 -8.46
N ASP A 115 7.55 -5.21 -7.87
CA ASP A 115 8.87 -5.83 -7.97
C ASP A 115 8.95 -7.11 -7.14
N ASN A 116 8.01 -7.28 -6.22
CA ASN A 116 7.87 -8.46 -5.38
C ASN A 116 6.76 -9.42 -5.86
N LEU A 117 6.03 -9.04 -6.92
CA LEU A 117 5.01 -9.90 -7.51
C LEU A 117 5.67 -10.99 -8.34
N LEU A 118 5.28 -12.25 -8.12
CA LEU A 118 5.80 -13.43 -8.81
C LEU A 118 4.81 -13.96 -9.85
N ALA A 119 3.53 -13.94 -9.53
CA ALA A 119 2.46 -14.37 -10.43
C ALA A 119 1.11 -13.82 -9.96
N VAL A 120 0.13 -13.89 -10.86
CA VAL A 120 -1.28 -13.61 -10.56
C VAL A 120 -2.20 -14.62 -11.23
N ASP A 121 -3.35 -14.86 -10.63
CA ASP A 121 -4.48 -15.50 -11.31
C ASP A 121 -5.49 -14.41 -11.68
N VAL A 122 -5.81 -14.29 -12.98
CA VAL A 122 -6.64 -13.22 -13.53
C VAL A 122 -7.79 -13.78 -14.35
N VAL A 123 -8.97 -13.23 -14.17
CA VAL A 123 -10.14 -13.48 -15.01
C VAL A 123 -10.20 -12.39 -16.07
N THR A 124 -10.06 -12.78 -17.35
CA THR A 124 -10.08 -11.86 -18.49
C THR A 124 -11.52 -11.36 -18.80
N ALA A 125 -11.63 -10.41 -19.71
CA ALA A 125 -12.93 -9.91 -20.19
C ALA A 125 -13.81 -11.00 -20.83
N ASP A 126 -13.18 -12.06 -21.38
CA ASP A 126 -13.90 -13.21 -21.93
C ASP A 126 -14.37 -14.19 -20.86
N GLY A 127 -14.03 -13.94 -19.60
CA GLY A 127 -14.33 -14.83 -18.48
C GLY A 127 -13.48 -16.09 -18.46
N GLU A 128 -12.26 -16.02 -19.02
CA GLU A 128 -11.24 -17.07 -18.92
C GLU A 128 -10.35 -16.81 -17.70
N LEU A 129 -10.03 -17.88 -16.98
CA LEU A 129 -9.06 -17.82 -15.89
C LEU A 129 -7.68 -18.14 -16.42
N LEU A 130 -6.77 -17.19 -16.30
CA LEU A 130 -5.36 -17.33 -16.68
C LEU A 130 -4.46 -17.12 -15.48
N ARG A 131 -3.32 -17.83 -15.48
CA ARG A 131 -2.18 -17.50 -14.64
C ARG A 131 -1.21 -16.65 -15.45
N ALA A 132 -0.72 -15.55 -14.89
CA ALA A 132 0.31 -14.72 -15.51
C ALA A 132 1.52 -14.60 -14.59
N SER A 133 2.72 -14.84 -15.16
CA SER A 133 4.02 -14.79 -14.50
C SER A 133 5.11 -14.43 -15.53
N GLU A 134 6.37 -14.41 -15.10
CA GLU A 134 7.50 -14.23 -16.04
C GLU A 134 7.58 -15.34 -17.09
N ASP A 135 7.15 -16.56 -16.76
CA ASP A 135 7.22 -17.75 -17.62
C ASP A 135 5.89 -18.06 -18.32
N GLU A 136 4.77 -17.53 -17.84
CA GLU A 136 3.42 -17.81 -18.37
C GLU A 136 2.67 -16.50 -18.62
N HIS A 137 2.24 -16.25 -19.85
CA HIS A 137 1.61 -14.99 -20.29
C HIS A 137 2.43 -13.74 -19.90
N PRO A 138 3.74 -13.65 -20.24
CA PRO A 138 4.64 -12.61 -19.75
C PRO A 138 4.21 -11.19 -20.13
N ASP A 139 3.60 -10.99 -21.30
CA ASP A 139 3.10 -9.69 -21.72
C ASP A 139 1.94 -9.21 -20.83
N LEU A 140 1.04 -10.12 -20.46
CA LEU A 140 -0.05 -9.83 -19.53
C LEU A 140 0.51 -9.56 -18.12
N PHE A 141 1.49 -10.34 -17.69
CA PHE A 141 2.17 -10.11 -16.41
C PHE A 141 2.85 -8.76 -16.37
N TRP A 142 3.55 -8.37 -17.42
CA TRP A 142 4.16 -7.05 -17.54
C TRP A 142 3.09 -5.93 -17.46
N ALA A 143 1.98 -6.07 -18.18
CA ALA A 143 0.89 -5.09 -18.19
C ALA A 143 0.23 -4.91 -16.81
N LEU A 144 0.06 -5.99 -16.05
CA LEU A 144 -0.50 -5.98 -14.69
C LEU A 144 0.44 -5.35 -13.64
N ARG A 145 1.73 -5.19 -13.97
CA ARG A 145 2.73 -4.59 -13.07
C ARG A 145 2.82 -3.07 -13.27
N GLY A 146 1.73 -2.36 -13.01
CA GLY A 146 1.64 -0.89 -13.09
C GLY A 146 0.54 -0.37 -14.01
N GLY A 147 0.00 -1.19 -14.91
CA GLY A 147 -1.07 -0.80 -15.84
C GLY A 147 -2.48 -0.78 -15.23
N GLY A 148 -2.61 -1.07 -13.94
CA GLY A 148 -3.90 -1.05 -13.23
C GLY A 148 -4.82 -2.21 -13.57
N GLY A 149 -6.11 -2.01 -13.36
CA GLY A 149 -7.16 -3.02 -13.55
C GLY A 149 -7.68 -3.19 -14.98
N ASN A 150 -6.96 -2.71 -16.00
CA ASN A 150 -7.46 -2.67 -17.38
C ASN A 150 -7.45 -4.03 -18.10
N PHE A 151 -6.85 -5.06 -17.50
CA PHE A 151 -6.57 -6.34 -18.18
C PHE A 151 -7.40 -7.52 -17.63
N GLY A 152 -8.27 -7.26 -16.68
CA GLY A 152 -9.13 -8.27 -16.05
C GLY A 152 -9.22 -8.15 -14.54
N VAL A 153 -9.89 -9.09 -13.93
CA VAL A 153 -10.10 -9.16 -12.48
C VAL A 153 -9.08 -10.11 -11.88
N VAL A 154 -8.09 -9.59 -11.13
CA VAL A 154 -7.11 -10.43 -10.45
C VAL A 154 -7.72 -11.00 -9.18
N THR A 155 -7.77 -12.32 -9.10
CA THR A 155 -8.38 -13.07 -7.99
C THR A 155 -7.38 -13.55 -6.97
N SER A 156 -6.10 -13.70 -7.36
CA SER A 156 -4.99 -14.11 -6.50
C SER A 156 -3.68 -13.48 -6.94
N PHE A 157 -2.86 -13.09 -5.97
CA PHE A 157 -1.50 -12.56 -6.14
C PHE A 157 -0.51 -13.50 -5.44
N GLU A 158 0.61 -13.82 -6.08
CA GLU A 158 1.73 -14.53 -5.46
C GLU A 158 2.89 -13.56 -5.26
N PHE A 159 3.27 -13.31 -3.99
CA PHE A 159 4.34 -12.39 -3.64
C PHE A 159 5.58 -13.11 -3.11
N ARG A 160 6.74 -12.54 -3.41
CA ARG A 160 8.00 -12.80 -2.71
C ARG A 160 7.97 -12.10 -1.37
N LEU A 161 8.43 -12.82 -0.34
CA LEU A 161 8.57 -12.30 1.01
C LEU A 161 10.04 -12.12 1.40
N HIS A 162 10.27 -11.21 2.33
CA HIS A 162 11.58 -10.86 2.87
C HIS A 162 11.56 -10.98 4.39
N SER A 163 12.71 -11.30 4.98
CA SER A 163 12.85 -11.28 6.44
C SER A 163 12.81 -9.83 6.95
N VAL A 164 11.75 -9.49 7.67
CA VAL A 164 11.51 -8.17 8.26
C VAL A 164 10.78 -8.36 9.58
N GLY A 165 11.21 -7.65 10.61
CA GLY A 165 10.55 -7.71 11.90
C GLY A 165 10.98 -8.90 12.77
N PRO A 166 10.18 -9.24 13.79
CA PRO A 166 8.89 -8.62 14.12
C PRO A 166 8.99 -7.17 14.61
N THR A 167 10.19 -6.68 14.91
CA THR A 167 10.44 -5.31 15.38
C THR A 167 11.27 -4.56 14.36
N VAL A 168 10.89 -3.32 14.08
CA VAL A 168 11.62 -2.35 13.23
C VAL A 168 11.88 -1.08 14.03
N LEU A 169 12.87 -0.29 13.64
CA LEU A 169 13.06 1.06 14.17
C LEU A 169 12.23 2.02 13.31
N ALA A 170 11.15 2.52 13.86
CA ALA A 170 10.20 3.31 13.11
C ALA A 170 9.48 4.34 13.99
N GLY A 171 8.97 5.37 13.36
CA GLY A 171 8.19 6.42 14.00
C GLY A 171 8.34 7.74 13.27
N PRO A 172 7.52 8.74 13.60
CA PRO A 172 7.65 10.10 13.12
C PRO A 172 8.61 10.91 14.00
N ILE A 173 9.31 11.84 13.37
CA ILE A 173 10.03 12.93 14.04
C ILE A 173 9.40 14.23 13.55
N LEU A 174 9.13 15.16 14.45
CA LEU A 174 8.47 16.44 14.14
C LEU A 174 9.41 17.60 14.48
N TRP A 175 9.46 18.55 13.57
CA TRP A 175 10.15 19.82 13.77
C TRP A 175 9.20 21.00 13.51
N ASP A 176 9.54 22.18 14.02
CA ASP A 176 8.96 23.41 13.51
C ASP A 176 9.20 23.50 12.00
N ALA A 177 8.19 23.89 11.24
CA ALA A 177 8.29 24.12 9.80
C ALA A 177 8.88 25.52 9.55
N PRO A 178 10.19 25.66 9.27
CA PRO A 178 10.73 26.94 8.81
C PRO A 178 10.37 27.14 7.33
N ASP A 179 10.16 28.36 6.93
CA ASP A 179 9.79 28.71 5.56
C ASP A 179 10.85 28.27 4.53
N GLU A 180 12.11 28.06 4.97
CA GLU A 180 13.24 27.68 4.12
C GLU A 180 13.48 26.16 4.03
N LEU A 181 12.67 25.31 4.70
CA LEU A 181 12.90 23.86 4.71
C LEU A 181 12.08 23.14 3.65
N GLY A 182 12.70 22.81 2.52
CA GLY A 182 12.16 21.92 1.50
C GLY A 182 12.69 20.50 1.65
N THR A 183 12.04 19.64 2.44
CA THR A 183 12.24 18.19 2.37
C THR A 183 10.91 17.48 2.46
N VAL A 184 10.73 16.52 1.57
CA VAL A 184 9.51 15.74 1.52
C VAL A 184 9.39 14.91 2.77
N VAL A 185 8.44 15.39 3.49
CA VAL A 185 7.84 14.50 4.34
C VAL A 185 6.42 14.95 4.50
N ARG A 186 5.82 15.16 5.47
CA ARG A 186 4.47 15.67 5.53
C ARG A 186 4.54 17.11 6.05
N PHE A 187 4.20 18.07 5.21
CA PHE A 187 3.85 19.39 5.67
C PHE A 187 2.38 19.39 6.09
N GLY A 188 2.08 19.83 7.28
CA GLY A 188 0.69 19.90 7.72
C GLY A 188 0.57 20.20 9.20
N ALA A 189 -0.67 20.32 9.67
CA ALA A 189 -0.93 20.44 11.08
C ALA A 189 -0.64 19.12 11.81
N ALA A 190 -0.01 19.20 12.98
CA ALA A 190 0.17 18.05 13.85
C ALA A 190 -1.21 17.49 14.24
N PRO A 191 -1.48 16.20 14.00
CA PRO A 191 -2.81 15.64 14.28
C PRO A 191 -3.04 15.51 15.79
N PRO A 192 -4.30 15.59 16.25
CA PRO A 192 -4.64 15.45 17.66
C PRO A 192 -4.64 13.97 18.08
N LEU A 193 -3.48 13.32 18.01
CA LEU A 193 -3.30 11.94 18.43
C LEU A 193 -2.81 11.87 19.87
N PRO A 194 -3.19 10.85 20.67
CA PRO A 194 -2.80 10.73 22.07
C PRO A 194 -1.29 10.70 22.34
N VAL A 195 -0.50 10.30 21.34
CA VAL A 195 0.97 10.25 21.41
C VAL A 195 1.64 11.60 21.14
N ILE A 196 0.88 12.60 20.70
CA ILE A 196 1.37 13.95 20.41
C ILE A 196 0.90 14.87 21.56
N PRO A 197 1.81 15.61 22.21
CA PRO A 197 1.45 16.58 23.23
C PRO A 197 0.38 17.58 22.76
N GLU A 198 -0.56 17.92 23.61
CA GLU A 198 -1.71 18.78 23.27
C GLU A 198 -1.31 20.17 22.78
N ASP A 199 -0.21 20.72 23.30
CA ASP A 199 0.35 22.02 22.90
C ASP A 199 0.93 22.02 21.47
N LEU A 200 1.17 20.85 20.90
CA LEU A 200 1.57 20.69 19.51
C LEU A 200 0.39 20.47 18.55
N HIS A 201 -0.81 20.13 19.06
CA HIS A 201 -1.96 19.88 18.19
C HIS A 201 -2.25 21.09 17.29
N TRP A 202 -2.50 20.82 16.02
CA TRP A 202 -2.82 21.80 14.98
C TRP A 202 -1.70 22.81 14.65
N ARG A 203 -0.53 22.70 15.27
CA ARG A 203 0.63 23.52 14.83
C ARG A 203 1.10 23.07 13.45
N PRO A 204 1.52 24.01 12.59
CA PRO A 204 2.26 23.69 11.37
C PRO A 204 3.57 22.97 11.74
N VAL A 205 3.78 21.78 11.18
CA VAL A 205 4.97 20.95 11.45
C VAL A 205 5.46 20.29 10.17
N VAL A 206 6.75 20.01 10.15
CA VAL A 206 7.34 19.04 9.21
C VAL A 206 7.46 17.72 9.96
N MET A 207 6.84 16.69 9.46
CA MET A 207 6.89 15.36 10.02
C MET A 207 7.65 14.41 9.09
N VAL A 208 8.72 13.80 9.59
CA VAL A 208 9.48 12.78 8.86
C VAL A 208 9.14 11.42 9.43
N GLY A 209 8.35 10.64 8.67
CA GLY A 209 8.13 9.24 8.98
C GLY A 209 9.32 8.41 8.52
N THR A 210 9.84 7.55 9.39
CA THR A 210 10.99 6.68 9.10
C THR A 210 10.67 5.23 9.38
N CYS A 211 11.24 4.31 8.60
CA CYS A 211 11.24 2.89 8.87
C CYS A 211 12.59 2.30 8.46
N TYR A 212 13.32 1.77 9.42
CA TYR A 212 14.56 1.05 9.17
C TYR A 212 14.35 -0.45 9.43
N ALA A 213 14.36 -1.23 8.37
CA ALA A 213 14.14 -2.68 8.39
C ALA A 213 15.47 -3.44 8.39
N GLY A 214 16.22 -3.31 9.47
CA GLY A 214 17.51 -3.94 9.74
C GLY A 214 17.77 -4.00 11.24
N PRO A 215 19.01 -4.33 11.67
CA PRO A 215 19.38 -4.28 13.09
C PRO A 215 19.13 -2.90 13.69
N ILE A 216 18.57 -2.85 14.90
CA ILE A 216 18.16 -1.59 15.56
C ILE A 216 19.36 -0.64 15.75
N GLU A 217 20.50 -1.20 16.14
CA GLU A 217 21.72 -0.46 16.39
C GLU A 217 22.24 0.26 15.13
N ASP A 218 22.13 -0.39 13.98
CA ASP A 218 22.50 0.21 12.69
C ASP A 218 21.51 1.33 12.33
N GLY A 219 20.22 1.13 12.58
CA GLY A 219 19.18 2.13 12.38
C GLY A 219 19.38 3.38 13.20
N GLU A 220 19.77 3.24 14.47
CA GLU A 220 20.12 4.37 15.35
C GLU A 220 21.32 5.17 14.80
N GLN A 221 22.31 4.51 14.20
CA GLN A 221 23.44 5.19 13.57
C GLN A 221 23.01 5.95 12.30
N VAL A 222 22.16 5.35 11.48
CA VAL A 222 21.64 5.96 10.24
C VAL A 222 20.80 7.20 10.54
N LEU A 223 19.99 7.17 11.61
CA LEU A 223 19.11 8.28 11.98
C LEU A 223 19.81 9.40 12.77
N ARG A 224 21.01 9.16 13.29
CA ARG A 224 21.76 10.15 14.07
C ARG A 224 21.96 11.49 13.34
N PRO A 225 22.38 11.55 12.07
CA PRO A 225 22.51 12.83 11.35
C PRO A 225 21.19 13.58 11.25
N LEU A 226 20.08 12.88 11.01
CA LEU A 226 18.75 13.47 10.93
C LEU A 226 18.35 14.11 12.27
N ARG A 227 18.54 13.40 13.39
CA ARG A 227 18.27 13.90 14.74
C ARG A 227 19.19 15.06 15.14
N ALA A 228 20.41 15.07 14.62
CA ALA A 228 21.41 16.12 14.91
C ALA A 228 21.24 17.38 14.04
N SER A 229 20.49 17.31 12.94
CA SER A 229 20.32 18.42 12.01
C SER A 229 19.61 19.61 12.67
N ARG A 230 18.63 19.33 13.53
CA ARG A 230 17.89 20.32 14.34
C ARG A 230 17.24 19.59 15.52
N THR A 231 17.05 20.27 16.64
CA THR A 231 16.32 19.69 17.78
C THR A 231 14.86 19.45 17.39
N PRO A 232 14.37 18.21 17.40
CA PRO A 232 12.97 17.93 17.05
C PRO A 232 12.02 18.43 18.16
N LEU A 233 10.82 18.83 17.80
CA LEU A 233 9.72 19.10 18.74
C LEU A 233 9.29 17.80 19.43
N LEU A 234 9.29 16.70 18.67
CA LEU A 234 8.91 15.38 19.13
C LEU A 234 9.66 14.35 18.29
N ASP A 235 10.25 13.36 18.95
CA ASP A 235 10.88 12.19 18.33
C ASP A 235 10.22 10.93 18.89
N LEU A 236 9.45 10.24 18.06
CA LEU A 236 8.76 8.99 18.39
C LEU A 236 9.40 7.78 17.72
N VAL A 237 10.57 7.95 17.09
CA VAL A 237 11.28 6.85 16.45
C VAL A 237 11.87 5.92 17.50
N GLY A 238 11.42 4.69 17.48
CA GLY A 238 11.90 3.64 18.39
C GLY A 238 11.62 2.24 17.85
N PRO A 239 12.09 1.20 18.55
CA PRO A 239 11.75 -0.18 18.24
C PRO A 239 10.24 -0.38 18.28
N THR A 240 9.64 -0.69 17.13
CA THR A 240 8.20 -0.77 16.96
C THR A 240 7.85 -2.08 16.25
N PRO A 241 6.82 -2.83 16.70
CA PRO A 241 6.30 -3.98 15.96
C PRO A 241 5.85 -3.55 14.56
N TYR A 242 6.33 -4.25 13.52
CA TYR A 242 6.07 -3.87 12.14
C TYR A 242 4.56 -3.74 11.82
N VAL A 243 3.75 -4.70 12.27
CA VAL A 243 2.28 -4.65 12.08
C VAL A 243 1.66 -3.39 12.70
N GLY A 244 2.11 -3.01 13.91
CA GLY A 244 1.64 -1.79 14.57
C GLY A 244 2.04 -0.53 13.81
N PHE A 245 3.26 -0.50 13.25
CA PHE A 245 3.71 0.63 12.44
C PHE A 245 2.95 0.75 11.11
N GLN A 246 2.66 -0.37 10.43
CA GLN A 246 1.87 -0.39 9.20
C GLN A 246 0.44 0.14 9.39
N SER A 247 -0.13 0.03 10.59
CA SER A 247 -1.45 0.57 10.93
C SER A 247 -1.43 1.97 11.55
N ALA A 248 -0.25 2.57 11.75
CA ALA A 248 -0.12 3.85 12.46
C ALA A 248 -0.83 5.02 11.75
N LEU A 249 -1.01 4.95 10.44
CA LEU A 249 -1.67 5.99 9.66
C LEU A 249 -3.17 5.73 9.40
N ASP A 250 -3.72 4.60 9.82
CA ASP A 250 -5.11 4.23 9.53
C ASP A 250 -6.12 5.27 10.03
N SER A 251 -5.87 5.87 11.19
CA SER A 251 -6.72 6.92 11.76
C SER A 251 -6.67 8.24 10.98
N THR A 252 -5.70 8.42 10.09
CA THR A 252 -5.56 9.63 9.26
C THR A 252 -6.24 9.50 7.91
N VAL A 253 -6.71 8.30 7.54
CA VAL A 253 -7.37 8.00 6.27
C VAL A 253 -8.68 7.29 6.56
N VAL A 254 -9.68 8.05 6.97
CA VAL A 254 -10.97 7.53 7.44
C VAL A 254 -11.91 7.29 6.25
N HIS A 255 -12.59 6.14 6.22
CA HIS A 255 -13.61 5.86 5.22
C HIS A 255 -14.77 6.87 5.28
N GLY A 256 -15.30 7.23 4.11
CA GLY A 256 -16.45 8.13 3.99
C GLY A 256 -16.10 9.62 3.89
N TRP A 257 -14.83 9.97 3.94
CA TRP A 257 -14.37 11.33 3.65
C TRP A 257 -14.09 11.49 2.15
N ASN A 258 -14.31 12.71 1.62
CA ASN A 258 -13.96 13.06 0.26
C ASN A 258 -12.47 13.42 0.22
N TYR A 259 -11.66 12.58 -0.40
CA TYR A 259 -10.23 12.82 -0.61
C TYR A 259 -9.99 13.27 -2.04
N TYR A 260 -9.11 14.26 -2.21
CA TYR A 260 -8.59 14.65 -3.50
C TYR A 260 -7.06 14.51 -3.47
N TRP A 261 -6.54 13.68 -4.35
CA TRP A 261 -5.11 13.41 -4.45
C TRP A 261 -4.60 13.78 -5.82
N LYS A 262 -3.49 14.50 -5.87
CA LYS A 262 -2.65 14.62 -7.05
C LYS A 262 -1.24 14.18 -6.69
N SER A 263 -0.58 13.44 -7.58
CA SER A 263 0.82 13.08 -7.44
C SER A 263 1.55 13.34 -8.74
N THR A 264 2.81 13.69 -8.64
CA THR A 264 3.73 13.78 -9.77
C THR A 264 5.07 13.20 -9.38
N HIS A 265 5.75 12.57 -10.33
CA HIS A 265 7.12 12.13 -10.14
C HIS A 265 8.06 13.24 -10.56
N LEU A 266 8.97 13.59 -9.65
CA LEU A 266 10.06 14.51 -9.94
C LEU A 266 11.36 13.70 -10.02
N PRO A 267 12.15 13.84 -11.09
CA PRO A 267 13.43 13.11 -11.21
C PRO A 267 14.44 13.59 -10.16
N GLU A 268 14.31 14.83 -9.73
CA GLU A 268 15.10 15.44 -8.65
C GLU A 268 14.26 16.52 -7.95
N LEU A 269 14.59 16.78 -6.70
CA LEU A 269 14.02 17.88 -5.94
C LEU A 269 14.90 19.13 -6.15
N ARG A 270 14.45 20.04 -7.00
CA ARG A 270 15.16 21.27 -7.33
C ARG A 270 14.66 22.44 -6.48
N ASP A 271 15.55 23.40 -6.19
CA ASP A 271 15.22 24.55 -5.35
C ASP A 271 14.02 25.36 -5.86
N ASP A 272 13.89 25.54 -7.19
CA ASP A 272 12.76 26.24 -7.79
C ASP A 272 11.40 25.54 -7.65
N LEU A 273 11.40 24.25 -7.37
CA LEU A 273 10.20 23.47 -7.04
C LEU A 273 9.86 23.57 -5.56
N ILE A 274 10.88 23.68 -4.71
CA ILE A 274 10.71 23.86 -3.27
C ILE A 274 10.02 25.19 -2.97
N ASP A 275 10.36 26.25 -3.71
CA ASP A 275 9.78 27.58 -3.56
C ASP A 275 8.28 27.66 -3.92
N VAL A 276 7.71 26.64 -4.54
CA VAL A 276 6.30 26.57 -4.99
C VAL A 276 5.43 25.69 -4.08
N ILE A 277 6.04 24.86 -3.23
CA ILE A 277 5.36 23.96 -2.31
C ILE A 277 5.13 24.62 -0.96
#